data_401ff73696bbe3c532fabe1dca4c6ccd
#
_entry.id   401ff73696bbe3c532fabe1dca4c6ccd
#
_cell.length_a   1.000
_cell.length_b   1.000
_cell.length_c   1.000
_cell.angle_alpha   90.00
_cell.angle_beta   90.00
_cell.angle_gamma   90.00
#
_symmetry.space_group_name_H-M   'P 1'
#
loop_
_entity.id
_entity.type
_entity.pdbx_description
1 polymer ?
#
loop_
_entity_poly.entity_id
_entity_poly.type
_entity_poly.pdbx_seq_one_letter_code
_entity_poly.pdbx_strand_id
1 'polypeptide(L)'
;LTLDQLEAKLKGAWSLIDMNKGWIKDYEYRRAAKMLEKFYSWNRENKNTLVGVEERFEFKLGSALVSGSIDRIELTADNKYYIVDLKTGATAISYENAKENKQLQSYQLAVVNDGFKNKLDHQEVSGAELIFVGDFKAKEAKPRQQEKIDSKAVTDELIQISVAMSDKTFTATINERCRSCAVKSSCPIQPQGRSVINNGN
;
A
#
# COMPACT_ATOMS: atom_id res chain seq x y z
N LEU A 1 -9.56 -12.30 -19.66
CA LEU A 1 -8.33 -13.06 -19.93
C LEU A 1 -8.33 -14.35 -19.12
N THR A 2 -7.89 -15.47 -19.71
CA THR A 2 -7.64 -16.72 -18.97
C THR A 2 -6.29 -16.65 -18.24
N LEU A 3 -6.05 -17.58 -17.32
CA LEU A 3 -4.76 -17.67 -16.62
C LEU A 3 -3.62 -17.90 -17.64
N ASP A 4 -3.80 -18.81 -18.60
CA ASP A 4 -2.80 -19.09 -19.64
C ASP A 4 -2.43 -17.85 -20.46
N GLN A 5 -3.42 -17.01 -20.78
CA GLN A 5 -3.19 -15.76 -21.49
C GLN A 5 -2.41 -14.75 -20.65
N LEU A 6 -2.66 -14.70 -19.35
CA LEU A 6 -1.93 -13.86 -18.43
C LEU A 6 -0.49 -14.35 -18.23
N GLU A 7 -0.28 -15.65 -18.12
CA GLU A 7 1.05 -16.26 -18.04
C GLU A 7 1.87 -16.03 -19.30
N ALA A 8 1.24 -16.13 -20.47
CA ALA A 8 1.90 -15.80 -21.74
C ALA A 8 2.35 -14.34 -21.80
N LYS A 9 1.52 -13.41 -21.30
CA LYS A 9 1.88 -11.99 -21.19
C LYS A 9 3.01 -11.77 -20.19
N LEU A 10 2.97 -12.43 -19.01
CA LEU A 10 4.03 -12.39 -18.03
C LEU A 10 5.36 -12.86 -18.64
N LYS A 11 5.35 -14.00 -19.35
CA LYS A 11 6.55 -14.54 -20.01
C LYS A 11 7.12 -13.57 -21.04
N GLY A 12 6.26 -12.92 -21.84
CA GLY A 12 6.66 -11.90 -22.80
C GLY A 12 7.30 -10.69 -22.12
N ALA A 13 6.64 -10.11 -21.09
CA ALA A 13 7.17 -8.99 -20.33
C ALA A 13 8.48 -9.34 -19.61
N TRP A 14 8.59 -10.56 -19.07
CA TRP A 14 9.78 -11.04 -18.35
C TRP A 14 11.02 -11.11 -19.25
N SER A 15 10.84 -11.39 -20.52
CA SER A 15 11.95 -11.42 -21.49
C SER A 15 12.57 -10.06 -21.74
N LEU A 16 11.82 -8.96 -21.49
CA LEU A 16 12.26 -7.57 -21.67
C LEU A 16 12.96 -7.01 -20.43
N ILE A 17 12.85 -7.68 -19.28
CA ILE A 17 13.50 -7.24 -18.05
C ILE A 17 14.96 -7.68 -18.08
N ASP A 18 15.87 -6.69 -18.02
CA ASP A 18 17.30 -6.95 -17.89
C ASP A 18 17.62 -7.31 -16.44
N MET A 19 17.52 -8.60 -16.13
CA MET A 19 17.93 -9.18 -14.85
C MET A 19 19.19 -10.01 -15.05
N ASN A 20 20.03 -10.05 -14.04
CA ASN A 20 21.17 -10.96 -14.02
C ASN A 20 20.73 -12.37 -14.41
N LYS A 21 21.44 -12.96 -15.37
CA LYS A 21 21.16 -14.29 -15.89
C LYS A 21 21.40 -15.36 -14.82
N GLY A 22 20.62 -16.43 -14.88
CA GLY A 22 20.83 -17.62 -14.03
C GLY A 22 19.63 -17.90 -13.10
N TRP A 23 19.90 -18.69 -12.05
CA TRP A 23 18.89 -19.22 -11.13
C TRP A 23 18.05 -18.14 -10.43
N ILE A 24 18.58 -16.93 -10.23
CA ILE A 24 17.85 -15.80 -9.63
C ILE A 24 16.70 -15.37 -10.54
N LYS A 25 16.97 -15.23 -11.85
CA LYS A 25 15.93 -14.86 -12.83
C LYS A 25 14.81 -15.89 -12.87
N ASP A 26 15.15 -17.17 -12.84
CA ASP A 26 14.18 -18.26 -12.85
C ASP A 26 13.39 -18.34 -11.53
N TYR A 27 14.03 -18.05 -10.42
CA TYR A 27 13.38 -17.99 -9.11
C TYR A 27 12.35 -16.85 -9.05
N GLU A 28 12.75 -15.65 -9.45
CA GLU A 28 11.85 -14.48 -9.45
C GLU A 28 10.71 -14.65 -10.47
N TYR A 29 10.95 -15.26 -11.62
CA TYR A 29 9.89 -15.60 -12.57
C TYR A 29 8.84 -16.53 -11.95
N ARG A 30 9.28 -17.62 -11.32
CA ARG A 30 8.37 -18.55 -10.63
C ARG A 30 7.60 -17.88 -9.50
N ARG A 31 8.23 -16.93 -8.81
CA ARG A 31 7.59 -16.12 -7.79
C ARG A 31 6.50 -15.23 -8.40
N ALA A 32 6.81 -14.53 -9.47
CA ALA A 32 5.86 -13.68 -10.18
C ALA A 32 4.67 -14.49 -10.75
N ALA A 33 4.93 -15.66 -11.34
CA ALA A 33 3.88 -16.56 -11.84
C ALA A 33 2.91 -16.98 -10.71
N LYS A 34 3.44 -17.37 -9.54
CA LYS A 34 2.59 -17.71 -8.39
C LYS A 34 1.80 -16.53 -7.84
N MET A 35 2.35 -15.31 -7.88
CA MET A 35 1.59 -14.10 -7.52
C MET A 35 0.44 -13.88 -8.49
N LEU A 36 0.68 -14.07 -9.78
CA LEU A 36 -0.33 -13.94 -10.83
C LEU A 36 -1.47 -14.95 -10.66
N GLU A 37 -1.15 -16.23 -10.40
CA GLU A 37 -2.12 -17.28 -10.10
C GLU A 37 -3.05 -16.89 -8.94
N LYS A 38 -2.46 -16.42 -7.83
CA LYS A 38 -3.21 -15.99 -6.64
C LYS A 38 -4.10 -14.78 -6.91
N PHE A 39 -3.57 -13.79 -7.60
CA PHE A 39 -4.35 -12.63 -8.02
C PHE A 39 -5.50 -13.04 -8.93
N TYR A 40 -5.25 -13.92 -9.89
CA TYR A 40 -6.27 -14.42 -10.82
C TYR A 40 -7.40 -15.14 -10.07
N SER A 41 -7.07 -16.03 -9.15
CA SER A 41 -8.05 -16.76 -8.34
C SER A 41 -8.89 -15.82 -7.50
N TRP A 42 -8.24 -14.91 -6.76
CA TRP A 42 -8.93 -13.88 -5.98
C TRP A 42 -9.85 -13.02 -6.85
N ASN A 43 -9.37 -12.55 -8.00
CA ASN A 43 -10.16 -11.70 -8.91
C ASN A 43 -11.38 -12.41 -9.50
N ARG A 44 -11.32 -13.72 -9.70
CA ARG A 44 -12.47 -14.50 -10.16
C ARG A 44 -13.57 -14.65 -9.13
N GLU A 45 -13.21 -14.66 -7.85
CA GLU A 45 -14.15 -14.76 -6.74
C GLU A 45 -14.72 -13.39 -6.34
N ASN A 46 -14.03 -12.34 -6.72
CA ASN A 46 -14.45 -10.97 -6.46
C ASN A 46 -15.72 -10.63 -7.24
N LYS A 47 -16.75 -10.16 -6.53
CA LYS A 47 -18.08 -9.84 -7.08
C LYS A 47 -18.27 -8.36 -7.40
N ASN A 48 -17.32 -7.52 -6.97
CA ASN A 48 -17.39 -6.10 -7.23
C ASN A 48 -17.08 -5.78 -8.69
N THR A 49 -17.62 -4.68 -9.17
CA THR A 49 -17.37 -4.20 -10.54
C THR A 49 -16.12 -3.34 -10.58
N LEU A 50 -15.18 -3.65 -11.47
CA LEU A 50 -13.98 -2.83 -11.66
C LEU A 50 -14.36 -1.48 -12.28
N VAL A 51 -13.92 -0.39 -11.62
CA VAL A 51 -14.14 1.00 -12.06
C VAL A 51 -12.85 1.62 -12.61
N GLY A 52 -11.73 1.43 -11.92
CA GLY A 52 -10.44 2.01 -12.31
C GLY A 52 -9.25 1.21 -11.84
N VAL A 53 -8.14 1.35 -12.56
CA VAL A 53 -6.84 0.77 -12.23
C VAL A 53 -5.75 1.84 -12.35
N GLU A 54 -4.77 1.83 -11.43
CA GLU A 54 -3.66 2.79 -11.40
C GLU A 54 -4.17 4.25 -11.43
N GLU A 55 -5.28 4.52 -10.74
CA GLU A 55 -5.91 5.84 -10.75
C GLU A 55 -5.17 6.80 -9.84
N ARG A 56 -4.72 7.92 -10.42
CA ARG A 56 -4.06 8.99 -9.69
C ARG A 56 -5.09 9.86 -8.98
N PHE A 57 -4.78 10.23 -7.76
CA PHE A 57 -5.59 11.15 -6.97
C PHE A 57 -4.76 12.30 -6.40
N GLU A 58 -5.44 13.39 -6.12
CA GLU A 58 -4.90 14.57 -5.45
C GLU A 58 -6.02 15.34 -4.76
N PHE A 59 -5.85 15.61 -3.48
CA PHE A 59 -6.79 16.45 -2.73
C PHE A 59 -6.07 17.28 -1.67
N LYS A 60 -6.69 18.40 -1.27
CA LYS A 60 -6.15 19.27 -0.22
C LYS A 60 -6.63 18.82 1.15
N LEU A 61 -5.72 18.85 2.12
CA LEU A 61 -5.98 18.52 3.52
C LEU A 61 -5.33 19.59 4.41
N GLY A 62 -6.10 20.58 4.85
CA GLY A 62 -5.53 21.78 5.49
C GLY A 62 -4.58 22.50 4.53
N SER A 63 -3.32 22.68 4.99
CA SER A 63 -2.24 23.25 4.15
C SER A 63 -1.49 22.22 3.31
N ALA A 64 -1.75 20.94 3.53
CA ALA A 64 -1.08 19.86 2.80
C ALA A 64 -1.80 19.49 1.50
N LEU A 65 -1.03 18.98 0.53
CA LEU A 65 -1.53 18.34 -0.66
C LEU A 65 -1.25 16.84 -0.54
N VAL A 66 -2.31 16.04 -0.50
CA VAL A 66 -2.21 14.57 -0.47
C VAL A 66 -2.39 14.06 -1.89
N SER A 67 -1.42 13.29 -2.38
CA SER A 67 -1.46 12.74 -3.73
C SER A 67 -0.90 11.32 -3.76
N GLY A 68 -1.33 10.54 -4.74
CA GLY A 68 -0.89 9.16 -4.89
C GLY A 68 -1.53 8.47 -6.08
N SER A 69 -1.39 7.15 -6.13
CA SER A 69 -2.07 6.28 -7.07
C SER A 69 -2.71 5.12 -6.30
N ILE A 70 -3.89 4.74 -6.71
CA ILE A 70 -4.63 3.58 -6.19
C ILE A 70 -4.57 2.48 -7.24
N ASP A 71 -4.13 1.29 -6.84
CA ASP A 71 -3.97 0.16 -7.75
C ASP A 71 -5.30 -0.23 -8.39
N ARG A 72 -6.40 -0.22 -7.62
CA ARG A 72 -7.71 -0.66 -8.08
C ARG A 72 -8.86 -0.03 -7.30
N ILE A 73 -9.85 0.48 -8.04
CA ILE A 73 -11.11 0.99 -7.51
C ILE A 73 -12.24 0.13 -8.05
N GLU A 74 -13.12 -0.30 -7.18
CA GLU A 74 -14.26 -1.15 -7.47
C GLU A 74 -15.57 -0.52 -6.99
N LEU A 75 -16.68 -0.95 -7.57
CA LEU A 75 -18.01 -0.61 -7.13
C LEU A 75 -18.68 -1.85 -6.55
N THR A 76 -19.16 -1.74 -5.33
CA THR A 76 -19.89 -2.79 -4.63
C THR A 76 -21.36 -2.89 -5.09
N ALA A 77 -22.06 -3.94 -4.74
CA ALA A 77 -23.46 -4.14 -5.12
C ALA A 77 -24.41 -3.06 -4.57
N ASP A 78 -24.05 -2.42 -3.44
CA ASP A 78 -24.77 -1.30 -2.84
C ASP A 78 -24.30 0.08 -3.37
N ASN A 79 -23.65 0.09 -4.52
CA ASN A 79 -23.21 1.28 -5.24
C ASN A 79 -22.27 2.18 -4.41
N LYS A 80 -21.27 1.57 -3.73
CA LYS A 80 -20.21 2.29 -3.00
C LYS A 80 -18.86 1.89 -3.52
N TYR A 81 -17.91 2.82 -3.50
CA TYR A 81 -16.55 2.50 -3.90
C TYR A 81 -15.84 1.66 -2.85
N TYR A 82 -15.08 0.70 -3.32
CA TYR A 82 -14.20 -0.17 -2.54
C TYR A 82 -12.81 -0.13 -3.13
N ILE A 83 -11.81 0.03 -2.29
CA ILE A 83 -10.43 0.23 -2.73
C ILE A 83 -9.63 -1.04 -2.49
N VAL A 84 -8.87 -1.45 -3.48
CA VAL A 84 -7.98 -2.61 -3.39
C VAL A 84 -6.57 -2.19 -3.73
N ASP A 85 -5.62 -2.57 -2.86
CA ASP A 85 -4.20 -2.33 -3.06
C ASP A 85 -3.44 -3.66 -3.03
N LEU A 86 -2.65 -3.93 -4.06
CA LEU A 86 -1.94 -5.19 -4.25
C LEU A 86 -0.56 -5.16 -3.58
N LYS A 87 -0.29 -6.16 -2.74
CA LYS A 87 0.97 -6.27 -2.02
C LYS A 87 1.77 -7.50 -2.46
N THR A 88 2.94 -7.25 -3.03
CA THR A 88 3.90 -8.28 -3.45
C THR A 88 4.89 -8.69 -2.36
N GLY A 89 4.77 -8.11 -1.16
CA GLY A 89 5.57 -8.45 0.01
C GLY A 89 5.32 -9.88 0.48
N ALA A 90 6.36 -10.54 0.98
CA ALA A 90 6.28 -11.94 1.41
C ALA A 90 5.44 -12.16 2.68
N THR A 91 5.24 -11.13 3.48
CA THR A 91 4.55 -11.24 4.78
C THR A 91 3.34 -10.29 4.81
N ALA A 92 2.17 -10.85 4.99
CA ALA A 92 0.96 -10.06 5.23
C ALA A 92 1.01 -9.43 6.63
N ILE A 93 0.56 -8.20 6.76
CA ILE A 93 0.37 -7.57 8.07
C ILE A 93 -0.76 -8.27 8.86
N SER A 94 -0.86 -8.01 10.17
CA SER A 94 -1.98 -8.51 10.96
C SER A 94 -3.30 -7.83 10.57
N TYR A 95 -4.44 -8.43 10.93
CA TYR A 95 -5.75 -7.82 10.72
C TYR A 95 -5.89 -6.50 11.49
N GLU A 96 -5.36 -6.43 12.71
CA GLU A 96 -5.38 -5.21 13.52
C GLU A 96 -4.57 -4.08 12.85
N ASN A 97 -3.38 -4.39 12.33
CA ASN A 97 -2.57 -3.40 11.62
C ASN A 97 -3.24 -2.94 10.29
N ALA A 98 -4.09 -3.75 9.70
CA ALA A 98 -4.84 -3.34 8.51
C ALA A 98 -5.93 -2.31 8.85
N LYS A 99 -6.60 -2.45 10.00
CA LYS A 99 -7.61 -1.49 10.46
C LYS A 99 -7.04 -0.07 10.61
N GLU A 100 -5.77 0.03 11.07
CA GLU A 100 -5.07 1.28 11.30
C GLU A 100 -4.16 1.69 10.13
N ASN A 101 -4.28 1.02 8.98
CA ASN A 101 -3.39 1.25 7.86
C ASN A 101 -3.62 2.64 7.24
N LYS A 102 -2.63 3.53 7.37
CA LYS A 102 -2.71 4.92 6.92
C LYS A 102 -2.81 5.07 5.40
N GLN A 103 -2.23 4.14 4.64
CA GLN A 103 -2.34 4.14 3.19
C GLN A 103 -3.79 3.92 2.77
N LEU A 104 -4.46 2.89 3.32
CA LEU A 104 -5.88 2.64 3.02
C LEU A 104 -6.79 3.77 3.50
N GLN A 105 -6.50 4.35 4.68
CA GLN A 105 -7.23 5.51 5.18
C GLN A 105 -7.12 6.71 4.23
N SER A 106 -5.92 6.98 3.72
CA SER A 106 -5.68 8.07 2.76
C SER A 106 -6.40 7.82 1.43
N TYR A 107 -6.47 6.58 0.99
CA TYR A 107 -7.18 6.19 -0.23
C TYR A 107 -8.70 6.36 -0.09
N GLN A 108 -9.26 5.96 1.03
CA GLN A 108 -10.68 6.20 1.32
C GLN A 108 -10.98 7.72 1.39
N LEU A 109 -10.10 8.51 1.99
CA LEU A 109 -10.23 9.97 1.99
C LEU A 109 -10.13 10.57 0.59
N ALA A 110 -9.34 9.99 -0.32
CA ALA A 110 -9.26 10.45 -1.70
C ALA A 110 -10.62 10.32 -2.41
N VAL A 111 -11.38 9.25 -2.15
CA VAL A 111 -12.77 9.13 -2.66
C VAL A 111 -13.67 10.19 -2.04
N VAL A 112 -13.65 10.30 -0.71
CA VAL A 112 -14.54 11.22 0.04
C VAL A 112 -14.30 12.71 -0.33
N ASN A 113 -13.05 13.07 -0.67
CA ASN A 113 -12.67 14.46 -1.00
C ASN A 113 -12.60 14.74 -2.51
N ASP A 114 -13.22 13.91 -3.35
CA ASP A 114 -13.18 14.03 -4.82
C ASP A 114 -11.75 14.18 -5.38
N GLY A 115 -10.83 13.43 -4.80
CA GLY A 115 -9.41 13.45 -5.21
C GLY A 115 -9.18 13.01 -6.65
N PHE A 116 -10.16 12.42 -7.30
CA PHE A 116 -10.13 11.95 -8.69
C PHE A 116 -10.66 12.96 -9.72
N LYS A 117 -10.97 14.19 -9.30
CA LYS A 117 -11.39 15.30 -10.18
C LYS A 117 -12.59 14.93 -11.07
N ASN A 118 -13.68 14.52 -10.43
CA ASN A 118 -14.95 14.13 -11.06
C ASN A 118 -14.89 12.90 -11.96
N LYS A 119 -13.91 12.04 -11.80
CA LYS A 119 -13.88 10.72 -12.47
C LYS A 119 -14.80 9.70 -11.80
N LEU A 120 -15.15 9.92 -10.54
CA LEU A 120 -16.08 9.09 -9.79
C LEU A 120 -17.43 9.80 -9.69
N ASP A 121 -18.52 9.04 -9.83
CA ASP A 121 -19.88 9.60 -9.88
C ASP A 121 -20.38 10.14 -8.52
N HIS A 122 -19.77 9.68 -7.42
CA HIS A 122 -20.10 10.08 -6.05
C HIS A 122 -18.91 9.86 -5.11
N GLN A 123 -19.02 10.27 -3.84
CA GLN A 123 -17.95 10.19 -2.84
C GLN A 123 -18.24 9.17 -1.72
N GLU A 124 -19.05 8.14 -2.01
CA GLU A 124 -19.35 7.11 -1.02
C GLU A 124 -18.37 5.95 -1.11
N VAL A 125 -17.74 5.63 0.03
CA VAL A 125 -16.81 4.51 0.17
C VAL A 125 -17.37 3.50 1.17
N SER A 126 -17.17 2.21 0.93
CA SER A 126 -17.58 1.11 1.82
C SER A 126 -16.43 0.52 2.62
N GLY A 127 -15.19 0.76 2.20
CA GLY A 127 -13.98 0.25 2.83
C GLY A 127 -12.84 0.10 1.85
N ALA A 128 -11.79 -0.59 2.31
CA ALA A 128 -10.61 -0.86 1.50
C ALA A 128 -9.95 -2.18 1.93
N GLU A 129 -9.07 -2.73 1.10
CA GLU A 129 -8.28 -3.90 1.47
C GLU A 129 -6.89 -3.91 0.85
N LEU A 130 -5.97 -4.58 1.54
CA LEU A 130 -4.67 -4.98 1.00
C LEU A 130 -4.76 -6.45 0.59
N ILE A 131 -4.37 -6.76 -0.64
CA ILE A 131 -4.32 -8.14 -1.15
C ILE A 131 -2.88 -8.59 -1.24
N PHE A 132 -2.45 -9.43 -0.31
CA PHE A 132 -1.09 -9.96 -0.28
C PHE A 132 -0.99 -11.21 -1.16
N VAL A 133 -0.26 -11.10 -2.26
CA VAL A 133 0.01 -12.21 -3.19
C VAL A 133 1.45 -12.74 -3.07
N GLY A 134 2.35 -12.02 -2.37
CA GLY A 134 3.79 -12.28 -2.37
C GLY A 134 4.27 -13.42 -1.47
N ASP A 135 3.44 -13.98 -0.59
CA ASP A 135 3.84 -15.12 0.25
C ASP A 135 3.97 -16.39 -0.59
N PHE A 136 5.20 -16.79 -0.86
CA PHE A 136 5.49 -17.94 -1.72
C PHE A 136 4.96 -19.27 -1.17
N LYS A 137 4.78 -19.38 0.14
CA LYS A 137 4.29 -20.59 0.82
C LYS A 137 2.77 -20.66 0.85
N ALA A 138 2.09 -19.55 0.73
CA ALA A 138 0.63 -19.52 0.71
C ALA A 138 0.10 -20.00 -0.65
N LYS A 139 -0.98 -20.75 -0.63
CA LYS A 139 -1.68 -21.20 -1.84
C LYS A 139 -2.58 -20.11 -2.43
N GLU A 140 -3.11 -19.22 -1.59
CA GLU A 140 -4.08 -18.20 -1.93
C GLU A 140 -3.58 -16.82 -1.58
N ALA A 141 -4.19 -15.79 -2.15
CA ALA A 141 -4.01 -14.41 -1.73
C ALA A 141 -4.52 -14.22 -0.29
N LYS A 142 -3.89 -13.32 0.45
CA LYS A 142 -4.27 -13.01 1.84
C LYS A 142 -4.89 -11.62 1.92
N PRO A 143 -6.22 -11.48 1.93
CA PRO A 143 -6.87 -10.18 2.10
C PRO A 143 -6.68 -9.66 3.53
N ARG A 144 -6.57 -8.34 3.66
CA ARG A 144 -6.53 -7.58 4.91
C ARG A 144 -7.43 -6.38 4.77
N GLN A 145 -8.63 -6.51 5.29
CA GLN A 145 -9.69 -5.53 5.11
C GLN A 145 -9.61 -4.42 6.15
N GLN A 146 -10.01 -3.24 5.72
CA GLN A 146 -10.27 -2.07 6.53
C GLN A 146 -11.70 -1.61 6.24
N GLU A 147 -12.50 -1.50 7.27
CA GLU A 147 -13.86 -0.97 7.17
C GLU A 147 -13.87 0.49 6.71
N LYS A 148 -15.05 1.00 6.40
CA LYS A 148 -15.25 2.42 6.14
C LYS A 148 -14.70 3.24 7.30
N ILE A 149 -13.86 4.24 6.97
CA ILE A 149 -13.26 5.12 7.95
C ILE A 149 -14.25 6.14 8.53
N ASP A 150 -14.01 6.60 9.75
CA ASP A 150 -14.50 7.90 10.20
C ASP A 150 -13.66 8.99 9.52
N SER A 151 -14.24 9.57 8.46
CA SER A 151 -13.52 10.54 7.63
C SER A 151 -13.07 11.77 8.42
N LYS A 152 -13.85 12.19 9.44
CA LYS A 152 -13.47 13.34 10.28
C LYS A 152 -12.25 13.01 11.14
N ALA A 153 -12.30 11.89 11.86
CA ALA A 153 -11.20 11.48 12.74
C ALA A 153 -9.89 11.27 11.95
N VAL A 154 -9.96 10.61 10.80
CA VAL A 154 -8.78 10.39 9.94
C VAL A 154 -8.27 11.71 9.34
N THR A 155 -9.16 12.62 8.95
CA THR A 155 -8.80 13.97 8.47
C THR A 155 -8.02 14.73 9.55
N ASP A 156 -8.56 14.78 10.78
CA ASP A 156 -7.93 15.49 11.89
C ASP A 156 -6.53 14.91 12.21
N GLU A 157 -6.40 13.59 12.19
CA GLU A 157 -5.11 12.91 12.41
C GLU A 157 -4.09 13.23 11.30
N LEU A 158 -4.49 13.14 10.02
CA LEU A 158 -3.58 13.42 8.90
C LEU A 158 -3.19 14.91 8.85
N ILE A 159 -4.05 15.83 9.27
CA ILE A 159 -3.70 17.24 9.43
C ILE A 159 -2.60 17.39 10.49
N GLN A 160 -2.74 16.72 11.64
CA GLN A 160 -1.71 16.74 12.68
C GLN A 160 -0.36 16.20 12.18
N ILE A 161 -0.39 15.10 11.41
CA ILE A 161 0.81 14.54 10.77
C ILE A 161 1.43 15.57 9.81
N SER A 162 0.62 16.23 8.98
CA SER A 162 1.11 17.22 8.02
C SER A 162 1.75 18.41 8.70
N VAL A 163 1.18 18.89 9.80
CA VAL A 163 1.76 19.96 10.63
C VAL A 163 3.10 19.52 11.20
N ALA A 164 3.17 18.32 11.77
CA ALA A 164 4.42 17.76 12.30
C ALA A 164 5.49 17.59 11.20
N MET A 165 5.11 17.24 9.97
CA MET A 165 6.03 17.14 8.83
C MET A 165 6.53 18.50 8.33
N SER A 166 5.77 19.57 8.54
CA SER A 166 6.15 20.95 8.18
C SER A 166 7.02 21.65 9.24
N ASP A 167 7.16 21.05 10.42
CA ASP A 167 8.04 21.56 11.46
C ASP A 167 9.51 21.43 11.02
N LYS A 168 10.35 22.33 11.54
CA LYS A 168 11.80 22.30 11.35
C LYS A 168 12.51 21.30 12.26
N THR A 169 11.81 20.78 13.27
CA THR A 169 12.35 19.88 14.28
C THR A 169 11.81 18.47 14.13
N PHE A 170 12.68 17.54 13.73
CA PHE A 170 12.34 16.12 13.62
C PHE A 170 12.87 15.38 14.85
N THR A 171 11.98 15.06 15.78
CA THR A 171 12.34 14.33 17.00
C THR A 171 12.40 12.83 16.71
N ALA A 172 13.56 12.23 16.99
CA ALA A 172 13.69 10.78 16.92
C ALA A 172 12.92 10.12 18.06
N THR A 173 12.12 9.09 17.76
CA THR A 173 11.33 8.33 18.74
C THR A 173 11.70 6.84 18.71
N ILE A 174 11.76 6.21 19.89
CA ILE A 174 11.98 4.76 19.99
C ILE A 174 10.73 4.03 19.57
N ASN A 175 10.89 3.08 18.63
CA ASN A 175 9.82 2.22 18.14
C ASN A 175 10.36 0.85 17.71
N GLU A 176 9.51 -0.08 17.35
CA GLU A 176 9.88 -1.45 16.94
C GLU A 176 10.83 -1.49 15.75
N ARG A 177 10.76 -0.53 14.83
CA ARG A 177 11.62 -0.44 13.64
C ARG A 177 13.06 -0.05 13.98
N CYS A 178 13.33 0.46 15.21
CA CYS A 178 14.69 0.76 15.64
C CYS A 178 15.62 -0.47 15.61
N ARG A 179 15.05 -1.66 15.71
CA ARG A 179 15.82 -2.92 15.66
C ARG A 179 16.56 -3.11 14.34
N SER A 180 15.93 -2.74 13.22
CA SER A 180 16.44 -2.89 11.85
C SER A 180 16.75 -1.55 11.17
N CYS A 181 16.82 -0.46 11.94
CA CYS A 181 17.04 0.87 11.39
C CYS A 181 18.46 1.01 10.82
N ALA A 182 18.56 1.39 9.55
CA ALA A 182 19.84 1.55 8.85
C ALA A 182 20.71 2.68 9.43
N VAL A 183 20.09 3.68 10.08
CA VAL A 183 20.78 4.83 10.67
C VAL A 183 20.89 4.74 12.21
N LYS A 184 20.73 3.55 12.75
CA LYS A 184 20.75 3.31 14.20
C LYS A 184 22.05 3.79 14.87
N SER A 185 23.20 3.62 14.21
CA SER A 185 24.52 4.03 14.70
C SER A 185 24.71 5.54 14.78
N SER A 186 23.90 6.32 14.04
CA SER A 186 23.95 7.79 14.05
C SER A 186 22.77 8.41 14.80
N CYS A 187 21.85 7.60 15.33
CA CYS A 187 20.63 8.09 15.95
C CYS A 187 20.91 8.61 17.38
N PRO A 188 20.58 9.87 17.71
CA PRO A 188 20.93 10.50 19.00
C PRO A 188 20.25 9.86 20.20
N ILE A 189 19.15 9.15 20.01
CA ILE A 189 18.43 8.46 21.11
C ILE A 189 18.87 7.01 21.31
N GLN A 190 19.70 6.46 20.40
CA GLN A 190 20.26 5.12 20.54
C GLN A 190 21.64 5.16 21.21
N PRO A 191 22.02 4.15 22.02
CA PRO A 191 23.32 4.14 22.70
C PRO A 191 24.50 4.30 21.73
N GLN A 192 24.41 3.71 20.55
CA GLN A 192 25.46 3.76 19.54
C GLN A 192 25.64 5.18 18.95
N GLY A 193 24.56 5.94 18.80
CA GLY A 193 24.61 7.30 18.25
C GLY A 193 25.03 8.36 19.27
N ARG A 194 24.78 8.11 20.55
CA ARG A 194 25.19 9.04 21.63
C ARG A 194 26.69 9.22 21.73
N SER A 195 27.47 8.19 21.41
CA SER A 195 28.93 8.26 21.42
C SER A 195 29.51 9.20 20.35
N VAL A 196 28.77 9.46 19.28
CA VAL A 196 29.20 10.37 18.20
C VAL A 196 28.96 11.84 18.57
N ILE A 197 27.98 12.10 19.45
CA ILE A 197 27.61 13.46 19.85
C ILE A 197 28.42 13.92 21.08
N ASN A 198 28.83 13.01 21.97
CA ASN A 198 29.50 13.32 23.22
C ASN A 198 31.04 13.40 23.12
N ASN A 199 31.65 13.21 21.95
CA ASN A 199 33.10 13.34 21.74
C ASN A 199 33.56 14.79 21.46
N GLY A 200 32.77 15.78 21.88
CA GLY A 200 33.01 17.21 21.70
C GLY A 200 33.13 17.99 23.03
N ASN A 201 33.88 17.45 24.01
CA ASN A 201 34.42 18.19 25.16
C ASN A 201 35.88 17.82 25.35
#